data_5c51141029209087f08b1f1cbfba1050
#
_entry.id   5c51141029209087f08b1f1cbfba1050
#
_cell.length_a   1.000
_cell.length_b   1.000
_cell.length_c   1.000
_cell.angle_alpha   90.00
_cell.angle_beta   90.00
_cell.angle_gamma   90.00
#
_symmetry.space_group_name_H-M   'P 1'
#
loop_
_entity.id
_entity.type
_entity.pdbx_description
1 polymer ?
#
loop_
_entity_poly.entity_id
_entity_poly.type
_entity_poly.pdbx_seq_one_letter_code
_entity_poly.pdbx_strand_id
1 'polypeptide(L)'
;MNWTPFLGMEVGVLRRYTPKTLYADYSGATDYALIPEQAVTLEDMIKGYTLNGAKQLGDEANRGSIEEGKIADFLVLPEDILARDVEGISHIEPDEVYFKGVKVH
;
A
#
# COMPACT_ATOMS: atom_id res chain seq x y z
N MET A 1 -2.07 6.65 -14.05
CA MET A 1 -1.58 5.32 -13.62
C MET A 1 -2.24 4.95 -12.31
N ASN A 2 -2.74 3.73 -12.22
CA ASN A 2 -3.38 3.24 -11.00
C ASN A 2 -2.35 2.59 -10.08
N TRP A 3 -2.34 3.04 -8.84
CA TRP A 3 -1.48 2.48 -7.82
C TRP A 3 -2.31 1.54 -6.95
N THR A 4 -2.63 0.38 -7.52
CA THR A 4 -3.51 -0.61 -6.89
C THR A 4 -3.08 -1.11 -5.51
N PRO A 5 -1.78 -1.12 -5.13
CA PRO A 5 -1.41 -1.48 -3.77
C PRO A 5 -2.06 -0.59 -2.70
N PHE A 6 -2.18 0.72 -2.95
CA PHE A 6 -2.81 1.61 -1.98
C PHE A 6 -4.31 1.36 -1.85
N LEU A 7 -4.98 1.01 -2.95
CA LEU A 7 -6.38 0.59 -2.91
C LEU A 7 -6.52 -0.70 -2.08
N GLY A 8 -5.68 -1.69 -2.34
CA GLY A 8 -5.68 -2.94 -1.58
C GLY A 8 -5.40 -2.72 -0.09
N MET A 9 -4.46 -1.85 0.25
CA MET A 9 -4.15 -1.50 1.64
C MET A 9 -5.35 -0.86 2.34
N GLU A 10 -6.01 0.10 1.69
CA GLU A 10 -7.18 0.77 2.27
C GLU A 10 -8.29 -0.23 2.54
N VAL A 11 -8.63 -1.07 1.57
CA VAL A 11 -9.69 -2.07 1.69
C VAL A 11 -9.32 -3.14 2.72
N GLY A 12 -8.06 -3.55 2.79
CA GLY A 12 -7.59 -4.52 3.78
C GLY A 12 -7.77 -4.03 5.22
N VAL A 13 -7.61 -2.73 5.45
CA VAL A 13 -7.81 -2.12 6.76
C VAL A 13 -9.29 -1.85 7.05
N LEU A 14 -9.99 -1.24 6.10
CA LEU A 14 -11.38 -0.82 6.29
C LEU A 14 -12.39 -1.94 6.04
N ARG A 15 -12.05 -2.92 5.23
CA ARG A 15 -12.92 -4.01 4.80
C ARG A 15 -14.19 -3.52 4.09
N ARG A 16 -14.11 -2.34 3.46
CA ARG A 16 -15.21 -1.74 2.71
C ARG A 16 -14.69 -0.66 1.77
N TYR A 17 -15.49 -0.32 0.78
CA TYR A 17 -15.33 0.92 0.03
C TYR A 17 -16.13 2.00 0.74
N THR A 18 -15.53 3.17 0.91
CA THR A 18 -16.21 4.37 1.40
C THR A 18 -16.39 5.35 0.25
N PRO A 19 -17.17 6.44 0.40
CA PRO A 19 -17.25 7.46 -0.64
C PRO A 19 -15.90 8.09 -1.01
N LYS A 20 -14.88 7.97 -0.16
CA LYS A 20 -13.52 8.48 -0.40
C LYS A 20 -12.59 7.45 -1.03
N THR A 21 -13.02 6.18 -1.14
CA THR A 21 -12.21 5.13 -1.75
C THR A 21 -12.17 5.31 -3.27
N LEU A 22 -11.01 5.08 -3.86
CA LEU A 22 -10.87 5.09 -5.32
C LEU A 22 -11.84 4.05 -5.92
N TYR A 23 -12.51 4.43 -7.00
CA TYR A 23 -13.53 3.59 -7.68
C TYR A 23 -14.79 3.30 -6.85
N ALA A 24 -15.07 4.08 -5.81
CA ALA A 24 -16.28 3.88 -5.00
C ALA A 24 -17.56 3.89 -5.84
N ASP A 25 -17.61 4.74 -6.87
CA ASP A 25 -18.76 4.85 -7.78
C ASP A 25 -19.02 3.56 -8.57
N TYR A 26 -17.97 2.78 -8.82
CA TYR A 26 -18.08 1.51 -9.56
C TYR A 26 -18.31 0.32 -8.64
N SER A 27 -17.77 0.36 -7.45
CA SER A 27 -17.72 -0.80 -6.55
C SER A 27 -18.80 -0.79 -5.48
N GLY A 28 -19.47 0.35 -5.30
CA GLY A 28 -20.51 0.51 -4.29
C GLY A 28 -19.93 0.68 -2.89
N ALA A 29 -19.86 1.93 -2.42
CA ALA A 29 -19.46 2.21 -1.06
C ALA A 29 -20.51 1.66 -0.07
N THR A 30 -20.05 1.13 1.06
CA THR A 30 -20.91 0.65 2.14
C THR A 30 -20.61 1.39 3.43
N ASP A 31 -21.57 1.39 4.35
CA ASP A 31 -21.38 1.96 5.68
C ASP A 31 -21.08 0.88 6.74
N TYR A 32 -20.84 -0.34 6.30
CA TYR A 32 -20.45 -1.45 7.17
C TYR A 32 -19.21 -2.18 6.60
N ALA A 33 -18.38 -2.70 7.49
CA ALA A 33 -17.22 -3.51 7.12
C ALA A 33 -17.63 -4.96 6.88
N LEU A 34 -17.14 -5.55 5.79
CA LEU A 34 -17.34 -6.96 5.49
C LEU A 34 -16.35 -7.78 6.32
N ILE A 35 -16.86 -8.66 7.18
CA ILE A 35 -16.05 -9.51 8.05
C ILE A 35 -14.96 -8.68 8.77
N PRO A 36 -15.36 -7.73 9.66
CA PRO A 36 -14.40 -6.80 10.27
C PRO A 36 -13.33 -7.49 11.11
N GLU A 37 -13.57 -8.69 11.60
CA GLU A 37 -12.58 -9.48 12.34
C GLU A 37 -11.39 -9.91 11.48
N GLN A 38 -11.48 -9.82 10.16
CA GLN A 38 -10.39 -10.07 9.23
C GLN A 38 -9.63 -8.79 8.83
N ALA A 39 -10.01 -7.65 9.37
CA ALA A 39 -9.29 -6.40 9.12
C ALA A 39 -7.87 -6.50 9.70
N VAL A 40 -6.91 -5.91 8.98
CA VAL A 40 -5.51 -5.85 9.39
C VAL A 40 -5.09 -4.40 9.56
N THR A 41 -3.94 -4.16 10.22
CA THR A 41 -3.41 -2.80 10.36
C THR A 41 -2.78 -2.34 9.06
N LEU A 42 -2.66 -1.01 8.88
CA LEU A 42 -1.96 -0.44 7.73
C LEU A 42 -0.49 -0.88 7.71
N GLU A 43 0.15 -0.97 8.86
CA GLU A 43 1.53 -1.45 8.95
C GLU A 43 1.66 -2.88 8.44
N ASP A 44 0.74 -3.77 8.79
CA ASP A 44 0.73 -5.15 8.29
C ASP A 44 0.51 -5.20 6.78
N MET A 45 -0.35 -4.34 6.23
CA MET A 45 -0.55 -4.24 4.79
C MET A 45 0.71 -3.77 4.08
N ILE A 46 1.40 -2.77 4.63
CA ILE A 46 2.67 -2.29 4.06
C ILE A 46 3.71 -3.40 4.06
N LYS A 47 3.85 -4.13 5.18
CA LYS A 47 4.76 -5.28 5.25
C LYS A 47 4.40 -6.37 4.24
N GLY A 48 3.11 -6.62 4.03
CA GLY A 48 2.64 -7.59 3.06
C GLY A 48 3.05 -7.25 1.63
N TYR A 49 2.98 -5.98 1.27
CA TYR A 49 3.38 -5.50 -0.05
C TYR A 49 4.88 -5.29 -0.22
N THR A 50 5.67 -5.36 0.85
CA THR A 50 7.11 -5.11 0.83
C THR A 50 7.90 -6.33 1.32
N LEU A 51 8.35 -6.32 2.57
CA LEU A 51 9.26 -7.34 3.11
C LEU A 51 8.66 -8.75 3.10
N ASN A 52 7.40 -8.90 3.52
CA ASN A 52 6.76 -10.22 3.56
C ASN A 52 6.53 -10.77 2.15
N GLY A 53 6.26 -9.91 1.18
CA GLY A 53 6.19 -10.30 -0.23
C GLY A 53 7.54 -10.81 -0.73
N ALA A 54 8.63 -10.13 -0.38
CA ALA A 54 9.97 -10.56 -0.73
C ALA A 54 10.34 -11.89 -0.05
N LYS A 55 9.94 -12.09 1.21
CA LYS A 55 10.15 -13.36 1.92
C LYS A 55 9.44 -14.51 1.25
N GLN A 56 8.21 -14.29 0.79
CA GLN A 56 7.43 -15.30 0.08
C GLN A 56 8.13 -15.77 -1.20
N LEU A 57 8.82 -14.84 -1.88
CA LEU A 57 9.58 -15.13 -3.09
C LEU A 57 11.02 -15.61 -2.81
N GLY A 58 11.45 -15.63 -1.53
CA GLY A 58 12.80 -16.02 -1.14
C GLY A 58 13.86 -14.97 -1.46
N ASP A 59 13.47 -13.71 -1.63
CA ASP A 59 14.36 -12.62 -2.07
C ASP A 59 14.55 -11.52 -1.02
N GLU A 60 14.22 -11.78 0.24
CA GLU A 60 14.30 -10.82 1.33
C GLU A 60 15.73 -10.33 1.62
N ALA A 61 16.74 -11.08 1.23
CA ALA A 61 18.14 -10.66 1.36
C ALA A 61 18.50 -9.49 0.43
N ASN A 62 17.74 -9.33 -0.67
CA ASN A 62 18.03 -8.33 -1.71
C ASN A 62 16.97 -7.23 -1.82
N ARG A 63 15.75 -7.48 -1.36
CA ARG A 63 14.59 -6.60 -1.59
C ARG A 63 13.66 -6.59 -0.39
N GLY A 64 12.70 -5.66 -0.42
CA GLY A 64 11.57 -5.63 0.50
C GLY A 64 11.71 -4.66 1.66
N SER A 65 12.89 -4.11 1.88
CA SER A 65 13.14 -3.09 2.90
C SER A 65 14.28 -2.17 2.47
N ILE A 66 14.34 -1.00 3.10
CA ILE A 66 15.43 -0.04 2.83
C ILE A 66 16.54 -0.33 3.82
N GLU A 67 17.53 -1.09 3.37
CA GLU A 67 18.68 -1.49 4.18
C GLU A 67 19.94 -1.48 3.33
N GLU A 68 21.08 -1.22 3.96
CA GLU A 68 22.37 -1.25 3.30
C GLU A 68 22.60 -2.63 2.67
N GLY A 69 23.02 -2.66 1.42
CA GLY A 69 23.30 -3.89 0.67
C GLY A 69 22.11 -4.43 -0.10
N LYS A 70 20.89 -3.89 0.09
CA LYS A 70 19.73 -4.29 -0.69
C LYS A 70 19.56 -3.44 -1.93
N ILE A 71 18.83 -3.99 -2.91
CA ILE A 71 18.50 -3.30 -4.16
C ILE A 71 17.64 -2.07 -3.83
N ALA A 72 17.96 -0.93 -4.42
CA ALA A 72 17.27 0.33 -4.17
C ALA A 72 15.97 0.44 -5.00
N ASP A 73 14.95 -0.30 -4.59
CA ASP A 73 13.58 -0.23 -5.11
C ASP A 73 12.73 0.44 -4.04
N PHE A 74 12.29 1.68 -4.26
CA PHE A 74 11.48 2.39 -3.27
C PHE A 74 10.63 3.48 -3.89
N LEU A 75 9.66 3.94 -3.11
CA LEU A 75 8.76 5.03 -3.47
C LEU A 75 9.01 6.20 -2.55
N VAL A 76 8.85 7.42 -3.09
CA VAL A 76 8.76 8.64 -2.29
C VAL A 76 7.30 9.08 -2.34
N LEU A 77 6.65 9.11 -1.19
CA LEU A 77 5.24 9.49 -1.07
C LEU A 77 5.10 10.97 -0.72
N PRO A 78 3.99 11.63 -1.13
CA PRO A 78 3.77 13.05 -0.83
C PRO A 78 3.51 13.32 0.65
N GLU A 79 3.18 12.28 1.43
CA GLU A 79 2.85 12.42 2.84
C GLU A 79 3.14 11.12 3.60
N ASP A 80 3.20 11.22 4.94
CA ASP A 80 3.31 10.04 5.79
C ASP A 80 1.95 9.37 5.92
N ILE A 81 1.78 8.23 5.25
CA ILE A 81 0.50 7.52 5.23
C ILE A 81 0.16 6.88 6.59
N LEU A 82 1.14 6.71 7.47
CA LEU A 82 0.91 6.20 8.83
C LEU A 82 0.43 7.31 9.78
N ALA A 83 0.63 8.57 9.43
CA ALA A 83 0.26 9.73 10.25
C ALA A 83 -1.12 10.30 9.91
N ARG A 84 -1.83 9.70 8.98
CA ARG A 84 -3.14 10.17 8.53
C ARG A 84 -4.19 9.08 8.68
N ASP A 85 -5.48 9.46 8.53
CA ASP A 85 -6.57 8.50 8.42
C ASP A 85 -6.35 7.61 7.19
N VAL A 86 -6.61 6.32 7.32
CA VAL A 86 -6.44 5.35 6.23
C VAL A 86 -7.48 5.55 5.13
N GLU A 87 -8.65 6.10 5.44
CA GLU A 87 -9.69 6.37 4.46
C GLU A 87 -9.18 7.35 3.39
N GLY A 88 -9.21 6.93 2.14
CA GLY A 88 -8.77 7.75 1.01
C GLY A 88 -7.33 7.55 0.59
N ILE A 89 -6.53 6.69 1.25
CA ILE A 89 -5.15 6.44 0.81
C ILE A 89 -5.07 5.81 -0.59
N SER A 90 -6.17 5.22 -1.06
CA SER A 90 -6.26 4.67 -2.43
C SER A 90 -6.02 5.74 -3.51
N HIS A 91 -6.19 7.03 -3.18
CA HIS A 91 -5.94 8.14 -4.11
C HIS A 91 -4.48 8.59 -4.13
N ILE A 92 -3.64 8.07 -3.23
CA ILE A 92 -2.23 8.49 -3.16
C ILE A 92 -1.47 7.99 -4.38
N GLU A 93 -0.72 8.90 -4.99
CA GLU A 93 0.24 8.58 -6.04
C GLU A 93 1.64 8.93 -5.54
N PRO A 94 2.66 8.07 -5.77
CA PRO A 94 4.02 8.40 -5.38
C PRO A 94 4.53 9.64 -6.12
N ASP A 95 5.27 10.48 -5.42
CA ASP A 95 5.99 11.60 -6.04
C ASP A 95 7.13 11.08 -6.91
N GLU A 96 7.82 10.04 -6.44
CA GLU A 96 8.95 9.45 -7.13
C GLU A 96 8.94 7.93 -6.95
N VAL A 97 9.37 7.21 -7.99
CA VAL A 97 9.57 5.77 -7.96
C VAL A 97 10.98 5.46 -8.41
N TYR A 98 11.70 4.66 -7.64
CA TYR A 98 13.05 4.21 -7.95
C TYR A 98 13.08 2.71 -8.16
N PHE A 99 13.75 2.30 -9.23
CA PHE A 99 13.98 0.91 -9.56
C PHE A 99 15.48 0.69 -9.74
N LYS A 100 16.07 -0.16 -8.91
CA LYS A 100 17.52 -0.42 -8.87
C LYS A 100 18.32 0.88 -8.76
N GLY A 101 17.84 1.79 -7.93
CA GLY A 101 18.48 3.08 -7.71
C GLY A 101 18.27 4.13 -8.80
N VAL A 102 17.52 3.81 -9.83
CA VAL A 102 17.24 4.73 -10.95
C VAL A 102 15.80 5.25 -10.84
N LYS A 103 15.65 6.57 -10.89
CA LYS A 103 14.34 7.21 -10.89
C LYS A 103 13.60 6.90 -12.19
N VAL A 104 12.42 6.28 -12.08
CA VAL A 104 11.58 5.89 -13.23
C VAL A 104 10.26 6.65 -13.28
N HIS A 105 9.98 7.43 -12.26
CA HIS A 105 8.75 8.26 -12.21
C HIS A 105 8.98 9.52 -11.38
#